data_95b6167d6ce08ba486b9d651d748bcd4
#
_entry.id   95b6167d6ce08ba486b9d651d748bcd4
#
_cell.length_a   1.000
_cell.length_b   1.000
_cell.length_c   1.000
_cell.angle_alpha   90.00
_cell.angle_beta   90.00
_cell.angle_gamma   90.00
#
_symmetry.space_group_name_H-M   'P 1'
#
loop_
_entity.id
_entity.type
_entity.pdbx_description
1 polymer ?
#
loop_
_entity_poly.entity_id
_entity_poly.type
_entity_poly.pdbx_seq_one_letter_code
_entity_poly.pdbx_strand_id
1 'polypeptide(L)'
;VDTEVPAGWAALAGVAAAGSALAAGELVVGLAGGGQPSLVASVGSAFIDRFAASLKDLAVSLFGTNDKVALVVGIVVVSLALGAVLGVAARRRFAVAVAGFAVFGVVGFQAYRTDELGRVATGLVASFAAVVAGVGVLWWLLRSATVLLHRADLVAAPAAPAAPAVAVQPAEAAEAAEAGPAPSPPVVDGVLVGGRLVAAPYSPMGPVRLARRAFLLTVGGVAAGAALLAAMGRRLGSGGSSEAARARVVLPEPASGASTPAPSLEVARVSPYVTPNDDFYRIDTALTVPQVELDSWRLKVAGLVDRPFELTYAELLALDSVEETVTIACVSNQVGGNLVGNAVWQGVPLAVLLERAGVQADVAGPAGQVVGRSLDGWTAGFPMDVATDGRVALVAYAMNGEPLPVRHGFPARLIVAGLYGYVSATKWLDTIDVVRWDDFDGYWVPKGWAKEGPIKTMSRIDVPRAGADLAVGPVDVAGVAWAPTRGVAGVEVRIDEGPWEPCELGDVASENTWVQWRYRWTAPAGDHVISVRATDGDGYTQTDEVVPPAPDGATGWHTRRVTVA
;
A
#
# COMPACT_ATOMS: atom_id res chain seq x y z
N VAL A 1 5.27 -21.60 46.60
CA VAL A 1 4.12 -21.73 45.69
C VAL A 1 4.53 -20.99 44.44
N ASP A 2 4.90 -21.75 43.39
CA ASP A 2 5.20 -21.16 42.06
C ASP A 2 3.87 -20.66 41.48
N THR A 3 3.63 -19.36 41.60
CA THR A 3 2.45 -18.71 40.99
C THR A 3 2.69 -18.63 39.48
N GLU A 4 2.19 -19.62 38.75
CA GLU A 4 2.26 -19.59 37.27
C GLU A 4 1.36 -18.48 36.71
N VAL A 5 1.93 -17.63 35.83
CA VAL A 5 1.17 -16.61 35.11
C VAL A 5 0.05 -17.27 34.27
N PRO A 6 -1.24 -16.86 34.36
CA PRO A 6 -2.31 -17.43 33.56
C PRO A 6 -2.03 -17.35 32.07
N ALA A 7 -2.44 -18.38 31.31
CA ALA A 7 -2.17 -18.45 29.86
C ALA A 7 -2.70 -17.21 29.10
N GLY A 8 -3.90 -16.71 29.47
CA GLY A 8 -4.45 -15.50 28.84
C GLY A 8 -3.63 -14.23 29.10
N TRP A 9 -3.02 -14.10 30.30
CA TRP A 9 -2.13 -12.96 30.59
C TRP A 9 -0.82 -13.07 29.83
N ALA A 10 -0.26 -14.27 29.74
CA ALA A 10 0.94 -14.52 28.97
C ALA A 10 0.73 -14.29 27.47
N ALA A 11 -0.45 -14.67 26.93
CA ALA A 11 -0.81 -14.37 25.56
C ALA A 11 -0.89 -12.84 25.30
N LEU A 12 -1.57 -12.09 26.19
CA LEU A 12 -1.64 -10.63 26.09
C LEU A 12 -0.26 -9.96 26.21
N ALA A 13 0.60 -10.46 27.11
CA ALA A 13 1.99 -10.01 27.21
C ALA A 13 2.75 -10.26 25.90
N GLY A 14 2.55 -11.41 25.27
CA GLY A 14 3.14 -11.74 23.98
C GLY A 14 2.66 -10.86 22.83
N VAL A 15 1.35 -10.53 22.78
CA VAL A 15 0.79 -9.57 21.82
C VAL A 15 1.43 -8.18 21.99
N ALA A 16 1.50 -7.68 23.23
CA ALA A 16 2.10 -6.37 23.50
C ALA A 16 3.60 -6.35 23.16
N ALA A 17 4.31 -7.46 23.43
CA ALA A 17 5.72 -7.61 23.09
C ALA A 17 5.94 -7.60 21.56
N ALA A 18 5.13 -8.33 20.80
CA ALA A 18 5.19 -8.32 19.33
C ALA A 18 4.86 -6.92 18.77
N GLY A 19 3.83 -6.24 19.29
CA GLY A 19 3.51 -4.87 18.92
C GLY A 19 4.67 -3.90 19.22
N SER A 20 5.34 -4.06 20.35
CA SER A 20 6.51 -3.26 20.71
C SER A 20 7.72 -3.53 19.81
N ALA A 21 7.91 -4.79 19.40
CA ALA A 21 8.96 -5.18 18.45
C ALA A 21 8.73 -4.49 17.09
N LEU A 22 7.50 -4.57 16.54
CA LEU A 22 7.15 -3.90 15.31
C LEU A 22 7.37 -2.38 15.42
N ALA A 23 6.91 -1.76 16.52
CA ALA A 23 7.05 -0.33 16.76
C ALA A 23 8.51 0.13 16.86
N ALA A 24 9.38 -0.68 17.51
CA ALA A 24 10.81 -0.38 17.58
C ALA A 24 11.48 -0.43 16.21
N GLY A 25 11.12 -1.41 15.37
CA GLY A 25 11.57 -1.48 13.98
C GLY A 25 11.16 -0.26 13.17
N GLU A 26 9.87 0.11 13.23
CA GLU A 26 9.34 1.31 12.56
C GLU A 26 10.06 2.60 12.99
N LEU A 27 10.31 2.74 14.31
CA LEU A 27 11.00 3.93 14.83
C LEU A 27 12.43 4.03 14.32
N VAL A 28 13.19 2.92 14.33
CA VAL A 28 14.58 2.89 13.84
C VAL A 28 14.63 3.27 12.36
N VAL A 29 13.76 2.69 11.53
CA VAL A 29 13.68 3.03 10.11
C VAL A 29 13.28 4.49 9.91
N GLY A 30 12.29 4.99 10.66
CA GLY A 30 11.87 6.39 10.59
C GLY A 30 12.99 7.36 10.96
N LEU A 31 13.79 7.06 11.98
CA LEU A 31 14.94 7.88 12.39
C LEU A 31 16.09 7.85 11.36
N ALA A 32 16.25 6.74 10.63
CA ALA A 32 17.24 6.63 9.57
C ALA A 32 16.89 7.50 8.35
N GLY A 33 15.62 7.88 8.18
CA GLY A 33 15.16 8.76 7.10
C GLY A 33 15.32 8.17 5.71
N GLY A 34 15.22 9.03 4.68
CA GLY A 34 15.52 8.65 3.28
C GLY A 34 14.49 7.72 2.63
N GLY A 35 13.23 7.68 3.13
CA GLY A 35 12.15 6.91 2.51
C GLY A 35 12.34 5.40 2.51
N GLN A 36 13.15 4.87 3.42
CA GLN A 36 13.41 3.45 3.52
C GLN A 36 12.13 2.67 3.92
N PRO A 37 11.95 1.43 3.43
CA PRO A 37 10.79 0.62 3.75
C PRO A 37 10.81 0.19 5.22
N SER A 38 9.64 0.00 5.82
CA SER A 38 9.58 -0.63 7.14
C SER A 38 9.87 -2.13 7.06
N LEU A 39 10.23 -2.76 8.19
CA LEU A 39 10.39 -4.22 8.24
C LEU A 39 9.11 -4.96 7.79
N VAL A 40 7.93 -4.42 8.13
CA VAL A 40 6.64 -4.98 7.72
C VAL A 40 6.44 -4.83 6.21
N ALA A 41 6.78 -3.67 5.65
CA ALA A 41 6.68 -3.43 4.22
C ALA A 41 7.63 -4.34 3.44
N SER A 42 8.89 -4.47 3.86
CA SER A 42 9.86 -5.36 3.19
C SER A 42 9.44 -6.84 3.25
N VAL A 43 8.89 -7.31 4.38
CA VAL A 43 8.30 -8.66 4.45
C VAL A 43 7.12 -8.80 3.50
N GLY A 44 6.29 -7.76 3.37
CA GLY A 44 5.19 -7.71 2.42
C GLY A 44 5.66 -7.73 0.97
N SER A 45 6.69 -6.95 0.62
CA SER A 45 7.30 -6.94 -0.72
C SER A 45 7.86 -8.32 -1.07
N ALA A 46 8.65 -8.92 -0.17
CA ALA A 46 9.18 -10.27 -0.37
C ALA A 46 8.07 -11.34 -0.51
N PHE A 47 6.96 -11.17 0.19
CA PHE A 47 5.77 -12.03 0.04
C PHE A 47 5.12 -11.84 -1.33
N ILE A 48 4.92 -10.60 -1.79
CA ILE A 48 4.39 -10.30 -3.12
C ILE A 48 5.28 -10.95 -4.18
N ASP A 49 6.60 -10.75 -4.12
CA ASP A 49 7.55 -11.28 -5.10
C ASP A 49 7.50 -12.81 -5.20
N ARG A 50 7.30 -13.48 -4.07
CA ARG A 50 7.26 -14.95 -4.01
C ARG A 50 5.94 -15.55 -4.43
N PHE A 51 4.81 -14.89 -4.13
CA PHE A 51 3.46 -15.46 -4.24
C PHE A 51 2.52 -14.69 -5.19
N ALA A 52 2.99 -13.62 -5.85
CA ALA A 52 2.15 -12.79 -6.73
C ALA A 52 1.42 -13.60 -7.81
N ALA A 53 2.08 -14.63 -8.37
CA ALA A 53 1.48 -15.45 -9.42
C ALA A 53 0.31 -16.34 -8.94
N SER A 54 0.30 -16.74 -7.64
CA SER A 54 -0.66 -17.71 -7.11
C SER A 54 -1.77 -17.12 -6.26
N LEU A 55 -1.54 -15.96 -5.64
CA LEU A 55 -2.48 -15.35 -4.69
C LEU A 55 -3.07 -14.02 -5.14
N LYS A 56 -2.55 -13.44 -6.25
CA LYS A 56 -3.01 -12.13 -6.73
C LYS A 56 -4.50 -12.12 -7.05
N ASP A 57 -4.98 -13.11 -7.79
CA ASP A 57 -6.38 -13.15 -8.22
C ASP A 57 -7.32 -13.30 -7.02
N LEU A 58 -6.92 -14.10 -6.03
CA LEU A 58 -7.66 -14.23 -4.78
C LEU A 58 -7.65 -12.92 -3.98
N ALA A 59 -6.49 -12.26 -3.85
CA ALA A 59 -6.37 -11.01 -3.12
C ALA A 59 -7.17 -9.88 -3.79
N VAL A 60 -7.06 -9.75 -5.12
CA VAL A 60 -7.82 -8.76 -5.89
C VAL A 60 -9.32 -9.04 -5.86
N SER A 61 -9.75 -10.32 -5.94
CA SER A 61 -11.18 -10.68 -5.86
C SER A 61 -11.78 -10.40 -4.49
N LEU A 62 -11.00 -10.55 -3.40
CA LEU A 62 -11.47 -10.33 -2.03
C LEU A 62 -11.36 -8.88 -1.57
N PHE A 63 -10.32 -8.16 -1.98
CA PHE A 63 -9.96 -6.84 -1.42
C PHE A 63 -9.94 -5.71 -2.45
N GLY A 64 -10.04 -6.02 -3.75
CA GLY A 64 -10.00 -5.03 -4.82
C GLY A 64 -8.73 -4.18 -4.79
N THR A 65 -8.88 -2.85 -4.81
CA THR A 65 -7.76 -1.88 -4.75
C THR A 65 -7.12 -1.76 -3.36
N ASN A 66 -7.67 -2.42 -2.32
CA ASN A 66 -7.16 -2.41 -0.95
C ASN A 66 -6.29 -3.64 -0.62
N ASP A 67 -5.88 -4.42 -1.60
CA ASP A 67 -5.06 -5.63 -1.45
C ASP A 67 -3.76 -5.39 -0.66
N LYS A 68 -3.06 -4.30 -0.89
CA LYS A 68 -1.85 -3.90 -0.16
C LYS A 68 -2.12 -3.60 1.32
N VAL A 69 -3.20 -2.89 1.61
CA VAL A 69 -3.60 -2.61 3.00
C VAL A 69 -3.97 -3.90 3.71
N ALA A 70 -4.71 -4.79 3.04
CA ALA A 70 -5.08 -6.10 3.57
C ALA A 70 -3.84 -6.95 3.86
N LEU A 71 -2.84 -6.95 2.98
CA LEU A 71 -1.57 -7.65 3.18
C LEU A 71 -0.82 -7.13 4.42
N VAL A 72 -0.63 -5.82 4.53
CA VAL A 72 0.07 -5.21 5.67
C VAL A 72 -0.67 -5.51 6.99
N VAL A 73 -1.99 -5.36 7.01
CA VAL A 73 -2.82 -5.71 8.17
C VAL A 73 -2.70 -7.19 8.49
N GLY A 74 -2.72 -8.07 7.49
CA GLY A 74 -2.54 -9.50 7.65
C GLY A 74 -1.20 -9.86 8.30
N ILE A 75 -0.09 -9.27 7.84
CA ILE A 75 1.24 -9.47 8.41
C ILE A 75 1.27 -9.03 9.88
N VAL A 76 0.69 -7.88 10.20
CA VAL A 76 0.61 -7.38 11.59
C VAL A 76 -0.21 -8.35 12.46
N VAL A 77 -1.39 -8.77 12.00
CA VAL A 77 -2.27 -9.70 12.74
C VAL A 77 -1.57 -11.03 13.00
N VAL A 78 -0.92 -11.61 11.99
CA VAL A 78 -0.16 -12.86 12.12
C VAL A 78 1.01 -12.68 13.11
N SER A 79 1.73 -11.57 13.04
CA SER A 79 2.84 -11.26 13.97
C SER A 79 2.35 -11.17 15.41
N LEU A 80 1.21 -10.50 15.66
CA LEU A 80 0.61 -10.40 16.98
C LEU A 80 0.11 -11.77 17.50
N ALA A 81 -0.50 -12.58 16.63
CA ALA A 81 -0.97 -13.93 16.97
C ALA A 81 0.21 -14.85 17.37
N LEU A 82 1.29 -14.81 16.58
CA LEU A 82 2.52 -15.53 16.91
C LEU A 82 3.16 -15.00 18.21
N GLY A 83 3.12 -13.69 18.42
CA GLY A 83 3.49 -13.09 19.71
C GLY A 83 2.70 -13.68 20.89
N ALA A 84 1.38 -13.84 20.75
CA ALA A 84 0.55 -14.49 21.77
C ALA A 84 1.00 -15.92 22.07
N VAL A 85 1.29 -16.70 21.02
CA VAL A 85 1.78 -18.08 21.15
C VAL A 85 3.14 -18.11 21.88
N LEU A 86 4.06 -17.22 21.50
CA LEU A 86 5.37 -17.09 22.14
C LEU A 86 5.24 -16.67 23.62
N GLY A 87 4.29 -15.77 23.94
CA GLY A 87 3.99 -15.38 25.29
C GLY A 87 3.52 -16.57 26.16
N VAL A 88 2.64 -17.41 25.61
CA VAL A 88 2.19 -18.64 26.30
C VAL A 88 3.33 -19.65 26.45
N ALA A 89 4.16 -19.84 25.41
CA ALA A 89 5.31 -20.74 25.47
C ALA A 89 6.37 -20.31 26.49
N ALA A 90 6.56 -18.97 26.64
CA ALA A 90 7.50 -18.37 27.58
C ALA A 90 7.23 -18.73 29.05
N ARG A 91 5.99 -19.08 29.39
CA ARG A 91 5.62 -19.56 30.75
C ARG A 91 6.41 -20.81 31.16
N ARG A 92 6.65 -21.70 30.21
CA ARG A 92 7.35 -22.97 30.46
C ARG A 92 8.85 -22.85 30.21
N ARG A 93 9.23 -22.21 29.09
CA ARG A 93 10.63 -22.02 28.68
C ARG A 93 10.80 -20.65 27.99
N PHE A 94 11.28 -19.66 28.72
CA PHE A 94 11.49 -18.32 28.17
C PHE A 94 12.43 -18.31 26.96
N ALA A 95 13.40 -19.23 26.90
CA ALA A 95 14.30 -19.41 25.77
C ALA A 95 13.56 -19.67 24.42
N VAL A 96 12.37 -20.30 24.46
CA VAL A 96 11.54 -20.54 23.26
C VAL A 96 11.05 -19.20 22.69
N ALA A 97 10.63 -18.28 23.55
CA ALA A 97 10.20 -16.95 23.11
C ALA A 97 11.38 -16.13 22.57
N VAL A 98 12.54 -16.19 23.22
CA VAL A 98 13.77 -15.54 22.73
C VAL A 98 14.12 -16.07 21.32
N ALA A 99 14.13 -17.39 21.14
CA ALA A 99 14.39 -18.01 19.83
C ALA A 99 13.33 -17.59 18.79
N GLY A 100 12.04 -17.54 19.16
CA GLY A 100 10.97 -17.09 18.29
C GLY A 100 11.15 -15.64 17.83
N PHE A 101 11.41 -14.69 18.74
CA PHE A 101 11.72 -13.30 18.37
C PHE A 101 12.99 -13.17 17.55
N ALA A 102 14.03 -14.00 17.82
CA ALA A 102 15.24 -14.02 16.99
C ALA A 102 14.94 -14.48 15.56
N VAL A 103 14.11 -15.52 15.38
CA VAL A 103 13.66 -15.96 14.04
C VAL A 103 12.92 -14.84 13.32
N PHE A 104 12.00 -14.13 13.99
CA PHE A 104 11.34 -12.97 13.40
C PHE A 104 12.32 -11.87 12.98
N GLY A 105 13.33 -11.58 13.82
CA GLY A 105 14.37 -10.62 13.47
C GLY A 105 15.16 -11.04 12.22
N VAL A 106 15.49 -12.33 12.11
CA VAL A 106 16.19 -12.86 10.93
C VAL A 106 15.33 -12.78 9.69
N VAL A 107 14.05 -13.17 9.76
CA VAL A 107 13.12 -13.06 8.62
C VAL A 107 12.94 -11.60 8.20
N GLY A 108 12.73 -10.70 9.15
CA GLY A 108 12.62 -9.26 8.88
C GLY A 108 13.88 -8.69 8.23
N PHE A 109 15.06 -9.04 8.74
CA PHE A 109 16.34 -8.62 8.18
C PHE A 109 16.56 -9.16 6.76
N GLN A 110 16.27 -10.45 6.51
CA GLN A 110 16.42 -11.04 5.19
C GLN A 110 15.50 -10.37 4.16
N ALA A 111 14.24 -10.13 4.50
CA ALA A 111 13.30 -9.40 3.65
C ALA A 111 13.79 -7.97 3.39
N TYR A 112 14.25 -7.28 4.43
CA TYR A 112 14.77 -5.91 4.30
C TYR A 112 16.04 -5.82 3.44
N ARG A 113 16.92 -6.80 3.55
CA ARG A 113 18.17 -6.85 2.77
C ARG A 113 17.92 -7.06 1.28
N THR A 114 16.83 -7.71 0.90
CA THR A 114 16.44 -7.95 -0.49
C THR A 114 15.57 -6.83 -1.06
N ASP A 115 15.16 -5.85 -0.25
CA ASP A 115 14.39 -4.68 -0.67
C ASP A 115 15.35 -3.62 -1.21
N GLU A 116 15.19 -3.21 -2.46
CA GLU A 116 16.08 -2.26 -3.15
C GLU A 116 16.11 -0.88 -2.49
N LEU A 117 15.03 -0.49 -1.81
CA LEU A 117 14.97 0.75 -1.04
C LEU A 117 15.63 0.63 0.34
N GLY A 118 16.02 -0.58 0.75
CA GLY A 118 16.52 -0.89 2.08
C GLY A 118 18.05 -0.73 2.20
N ARG A 119 18.52 0.04 3.19
CA ARG A 119 19.95 0.06 3.55
C ARG A 119 20.25 -1.07 4.53
N VAL A 120 21.14 -1.98 4.18
CA VAL A 120 21.47 -3.19 4.98
C VAL A 120 21.77 -2.85 6.45
N ALA A 121 22.52 -1.78 6.72
CA ALA A 121 22.84 -1.33 8.08
C ALA A 121 21.58 -0.95 8.88
N THR A 122 20.65 -0.22 8.25
CA THR A 122 19.36 0.15 8.87
C THR A 122 18.53 -1.09 9.18
N GLY A 123 18.43 -2.03 8.22
CA GLY A 123 17.70 -3.28 8.42
C GLY A 123 18.26 -4.13 9.57
N LEU A 124 19.57 -4.19 9.70
CA LEU A 124 20.24 -4.90 10.81
C LEU A 124 19.89 -4.26 12.16
N VAL A 125 20.03 -2.93 12.27
CA VAL A 125 19.73 -2.20 13.51
C VAL A 125 18.24 -2.28 13.86
N ALA A 126 17.36 -2.11 12.87
CA ALA A 126 15.91 -2.19 13.06
C ALA A 126 15.46 -3.59 13.53
N SER A 127 15.98 -4.65 12.89
CA SER A 127 15.68 -6.04 13.28
C SER A 127 16.21 -6.37 14.67
N PHE A 128 17.41 -5.94 15.00
CA PHE A 128 17.99 -6.12 16.33
C PHE A 128 17.18 -5.38 17.40
N ALA A 129 16.84 -4.11 17.16
CA ALA A 129 16.01 -3.30 18.06
C ALA A 129 14.62 -3.93 18.27
N ALA A 130 14.02 -4.47 17.22
CA ALA A 130 12.74 -5.18 17.29
C ALA A 130 12.84 -6.42 18.19
N VAL A 131 13.88 -7.23 18.05
CA VAL A 131 14.11 -8.43 18.89
C VAL A 131 14.31 -8.02 20.34
N VAL A 132 15.17 -7.03 20.61
CA VAL A 132 15.45 -6.56 21.98
C VAL A 132 14.20 -5.99 22.64
N ALA A 133 13.43 -5.17 21.92
CA ALA A 133 12.17 -4.61 22.42
C ALA A 133 11.14 -5.71 22.72
N GLY A 134 10.95 -6.66 21.79
CA GLY A 134 10.01 -7.77 21.97
C GLY A 134 10.35 -8.65 23.16
N VAL A 135 11.59 -9.12 23.23
CA VAL A 135 12.08 -9.96 24.34
C VAL A 135 12.03 -9.20 25.67
N GLY A 136 12.50 -7.95 25.68
CA GLY A 136 12.53 -7.12 26.90
C GLY A 136 11.14 -6.81 27.45
N VAL A 137 10.20 -6.44 26.59
CA VAL A 137 8.81 -6.16 26.97
C VAL A 137 8.13 -7.44 27.46
N LEU A 138 8.31 -8.57 26.78
CA LEU A 138 7.75 -9.85 27.21
C LEU A 138 8.26 -10.25 28.59
N TRP A 139 9.58 -10.19 28.79
CA TRP A 139 10.21 -10.49 30.09
C TRP A 139 9.66 -9.58 31.18
N TRP A 140 9.60 -8.27 30.94
CA TRP A 140 9.12 -7.30 31.91
C TRP A 140 7.64 -7.51 32.29
N LEU A 141 6.77 -7.76 31.27
CA LEU A 141 5.34 -8.01 31.52
C LEU A 141 5.08 -9.31 32.26
N LEU A 142 5.78 -10.40 31.92
CA LEU A 142 5.65 -11.67 32.64
C LEU A 142 6.12 -11.54 34.10
N ARG A 143 7.25 -10.86 34.32
CA ARG A 143 7.74 -10.58 35.68
C ARG A 143 6.77 -9.68 36.46
N SER A 144 6.22 -8.66 35.82
CA SER A 144 5.20 -7.79 36.45
C SER A 144 3.95 -8.58 36.82
N ALA A 145 3.49 -9.48 35.94
CA ALA A 145 2.36 -10.37 36.21
C ALA A 145 2.62 -11.28 37.43
N THR A 146 3.81 -11.88 37.53
CA THR A 146 4.19 -12.72 38.65
C THR A 146 4.18 -11.92 39.97
N VAL A 147 4.74 -10.70 39.97
CA VAL A 147 4.75 -9.83 41.17
C VAL A 147 3.33 -9.43 41.59
N LEU A 148 2.46 -9.09 40.64
CA LEU A 148 1.06 -8.71 40.91
C LEU A 148 0.27 -9.90 41.51
N LEU A 149 0.47 -11.11 40.98
CA LEU A 149 -0.18 -12.32 41.49
C LEU A 149 0.32 -12.66 42.87
N HIS A 150 1.62 -12.64 43.10
CA HIS A 150 2.19 -12.92 44.42
C HIS A 150 1.70 -11.94 45.50
N ARG A 151 1.60 -10.64 45.18
CA ARG A 151 1.00 -9.65 46.08
C ARG A 151 -0.48 -9.93 46.35
N ALA A 152 -1.25 -10.37 45.35
CA ALA A 152 -2.64 -10.73 45.50
C ALA A 152 -2.81 -11.96 46.45
N ASP A 153 -1.92 -12.95 46.32
CA ASP A 153 -1.92 -14.13 47.18
C ASP A 153 -1.57 -13.79 48.66
N LEU A 154 -0.61 -12.88 48.87
CA LEU A 154 -0.25 -12.42 50.22
C LEU A 154 -1.41 -11.68 50.92
N VAL A 155 -2.19 -10.91 50.18
CA VAL A 155 -3.38 -10.20 50.70
C VAL A 155 -4.56 -11.15 50.92
N ALA A 156 -4.65 -12.24 50.14
CA ALA A 156 -5.70 -13.25 50.27
C ALA A 156 -5.41 -14.31 51.35
N ALA A 157 -4.19 -14.40 51.84
CA ALA A 157 -3.83 -15.36 52.89
C ALA A 157 -4.64 -15.08 54.17
N PRO A 158 -5.35 -16.07 54.77
CA PRO A 158 -6.07 -15.87 56.00
C PRO A 158 -5.07 -15.42 57.08
N ALA A 159 -5.46 -14.41 57.89
CA ALA A 159 -4.69 -14.00 59.05
C ALA A 159 -4.40 -15.24 59.88
N ALA A 160 -3.15 -15.47 60.27
CA ALA A 160 -2.78 -16.58 61.11
C ALA A 160 -3.74 -16.65 62.32
N PRO A 161 -4.25 -17.83 62.71
CA PRO A 161 -5.14 -17.92 63.84
C PRO A 161 -4.44 -17.27 65.05
N ALA A 162 -5.15 -16.30 65.65
CA ALA A 162 -4.66 -15.62 66.84
C ALA A 162 -4.23 -16.71 67.81
N ALA A 163 -3.01 -16.63 68.35
CA ALA A 163 -2.54 -17.53 69.40
C ALA A 163 -3.58 -17.61 70.48
N PRO A 164 -3.87 -18.82 71.03
CA PRO A 164 -4.89 -18.97 72.02
C PRO A 164 -4.58 -18.03 73.20
N ALA A 165 -5.57 -17.21 73.57
CA ALA A 165 -5.45 -16.31 74.71
C ALA A 165 -5.12 -17.14 75.95
N VAL A 166 -3.94 -16.94 76.47
CA VAL A 166 -3.56 -17.49 77.76
C VAL A 166 -4.53 -16.90 78.78
N ALA A 167 -5.36 -17.75 79.36
CA ALA A 167 -6.25 -17.39 80.48
C ALA A 167 -5.38 -17.01 81.68
N VAL A 168 -5.26 -15.70 81.89
CA VAL A 168 -4.69 -15.19 83.13
C VAL A 168 -5.77 -15.31 84.21
N GLN A 169 -5.58 -16.15 85.18
CA GLN A 169 -6.38 -16.24 86.44
C GLN A 169 -6.27 -14.92 87.20
N PRO A 170 -7.35 -14.42 87.78
CA PRO A 170 -7.30 -13.20 88.58
C PRO A 170 -6.63 -13.49 89.94
N ALA A 171 -5.48 -12.92 90.22
CA ALA A 171 -4.91 -12.76 91.51
C ALA A 171 -4.95 -11.31 91.95
N GLU A 172 -5.64 -11.12 93.03
CA GLU A 172 -5.65 -10.05 94.04
C GLU A 172 -5.09 -8.66 93.74
N ALA A 173 -5.93 -7.72 94.00
CA ALA A 173 -5.68 -6.30 94.03
C ALA A 173 -4.67 -5.93 95.14
N ALA A 174 -3.67 -5.14 94.78
CA ALA A 174 -3.06 -4.15 95.67
C ALA A 174 -2.19 -3.14 94.88
N GLU A 175 -2.52 -1.91 95.12
CA GLU A 175 -1.70 -0.71 95.17
C GLU A 175 -0.80 -0.28 93.98
N ALA A 176 -1.04 0.90 93.56
CA ALA A 176 -0.21 2.11 93.42
C ALA A 176 0.05 2.63 92.03
N ALA A 177 -0.54 3.75 91.85
CA ALA A 177 0.03 5.07 91.37
C ALA A 177 1.03 5.11 90.21
N GLU A 178 0.70 6.03 89.28
CA GLU A 178 1.57 6.82 88.40
C GLU A 178 2.32 6.10 87.27
N ALA A 179 1.74 6.08 86.12
CA ALA A 179 2.45 6.06 84.83
C ALA A 179 1.64 6.79 83.76
N GLY A 180 2.31 7.67 83.01
CA GLY A 180 1.77 8.58 82.04
C GLY A 180 1.01 7.93 80.84
N PRO A 181 0.41 8.73 79.98
CA PRO A 181 -0.55 8.24 79.00
C PRO A 181 0.11 7.32 77.95
N ALA A 182 -0.50 6.12 77.88
CA ALA A 182 -0.13 5.14 76.84
C ALA A 182 -0.37 5.70 75.40
N PRO A 183 0.46 5.31 74.42
CA PRO A 183 0.24 5.71 73.04
C PRO A 183 -1.06 5.15 72.51
N SER A 184 -1.84 5.99 71.83
CA SER A 184 -3.11 5.64 71.21
C SER A 184 -2.94 4.45 70.22
N PRO A 185 -3.82 3.46 70.23
CA PRO A 185 -3.78 2.38 69.24
C PRO A 185 -4.08 2.93 67.84
N PRO A 186 -3.57 2.27 66.79
CA PRO A 186 -3.82 2.70 65.43
C PRO A 186 -5.32 2.70 65.14
N VAL A 187 -5.79 3.79 64.51
CA VAL A 187 -7.19 3.95 64.07
C VAL A 187 -7.46 2.88 63.03
N VAL A 188 -8.30 1.92 63.35
CA VAL A 188 -8.90 0.99 62.39
C VAL A 188 -10.23 1.59 61.99
N ASP A 189 -10.37 1.99 60.70
CA ASP A 189 -11.61 2.49 60.15
C ASP A 189 -12.72 1.44 60.26
N GLY A 190 -13.60 1.62 61.24
CA GLY A 190 -14.79 0.81 61.47
C GLY A 190 -15.99 1.67 61.86
N VAL A 191 -17.15 1.32 61.40
CA VAL A 191 -18.43 2.00 61.75
C VAL A 191 -19.04 1.30 62.95
N LEU A 192 -19.36 2.06 64.01
CA LEU A 192 -20.07 1.59 65.19
C LEU A 192 -21.56 1.43 64.89
N VAL A 193 -22.08 0.18 64.91
CA VAL A 193 -23.48 -0.12 64.82
C VAL A 193 -23.87 -0.89 66.09
N GLY A 194 -24.73 -0.30 66.96
CA GLY A 194 -25.21 -0.91 68.17
C GLY A 194 -24.15 -1.23 69.22
N GLY A 195 -23.09 -0.40 69.35
CA GLY A 195 -22.03 -0.58 70.35
C GLY A 195 -20.98 -1.67 70.03
N ARG A 196 -21.03 -2.25 68.86
CA ARG A 196 -20.03 -3.18 68.30
C ARG A 196 -19.34 -2.58 67.12
N LEU A 197 -18.00 -2.56 67.09
CA LEU A 197 -17.19 -2.28 65.89
C LEU A 197 -17.47 -3.39 64.86
N VAL A 198 -18.27 -3.07 63.85
CA VAL A 198 -18.42 -3.91 62.68
C VAL A 198 -17.41 -3.39 61.68
N ALA A 199 -16.45 -4.24 61.28
CA ALA A 199 -15.58 -3.92 60.15
C ALA A 199 -16.46 -3.54 58.97
N ALA A 200 -16.24 -2.37 58.39
CA ALA A 200 -16.96 -1.95 57.19
C ALA A 200 -16.94 -3.10 56.17
N PRO A 201 -18.05 -3.41 55.49
CA PRO A 201 -18.04 -4.46 54.48
C PRO A 201 -17.04 -4.03 53.41
N TYR A 202 -15.87 -4.65 53.44
CA TYR A 202 -14.86 -4.52 52.42
C TYR A 202 -15.50 -4.91 51.12
N SER A 203 -15.73 -3.91 50.24
CA SER A 203 -16.31 -4.13 48.92
C SER A 203 -15.40 -5.09 48.16
N PRO A 204 -15.84 -6.29 47.85
CA PRO A 204 -14.96 -7.33 47.39
C PRO A 204 -14.72 -7.29 45.90
N MET A 205 -13.94 -6.35 45.43
CA MET A 205 -13.10 -6.70 44.29
C MET A 205 -11.92 -7.49 44.87
N GLY A 206 -12.06 -8.84 44.89
CA GLY A 206 -11.03 -9.70 45.46
C GLY A 206 -9.65 -9.35 44.89
N PRO A 207 -8.57 -9.54 45.65
CA PRO A 207 -7.21 -9.13 45.31
C PRO A 207 -6.75 -9.57 43.92
N VAL A 208 -7.24 -10.70 43.42
CA VAL A 208 -7.02 -11.19 42.04
C VAL A 208 -7.66 -10.30 40.98
N ARG A 209 -8.82 -9.68 41.25
CA ARG A 209 -9.45 -8.75 40.31
C ARG A 209 -8.69 -7.43 40.19
N LEU A 210 -8.11 -6.96 41.26
CA LEU A 210 -7.23 -5.78 41.30
C LEU A 210 -5.93 -6.04 40.54
N ALA A 211 -5.31 -7.21 40.77
CA ALA A 211 -4.12 -7.62 40.03
C ALA A 211 -4.39 -7.72 38.51
N ARG A 212 -5.54 -8.30 38.12
CA ARG A 212 -5.96 -8.37 36.71
C ARG A 212 -6.14 -6.98 36.10
N ARG A 213 -6.82 -6.06 36.78
CA ARG A 213 -7.01 -4.69 36.31
C ARG A 213 -5.68 -3.96 36.14
N ALA A 214 -4.78 -4.06 37.10
CA ALA A 214 -3.45 -3.46 37.03
C ALA A 214 -2.64 -4.03 35.87
N PHE A 215 -2.66 -5.33 35.64
CA PHE A 215 -1.98 -5.97 34.54
C PHE A 215 -2.56 -5.51 33.17
N LEU A 216 -3.89 -5.47 33.02
CA LEU A 216 -4.52 -5.00 31.79
C LEU A 216 -4.21 -3.53 31.49
N LEU A 217 -4.16 -2.67 32.50
CA LEU A 217 -3.74 -1.28 32.34
C LEU A 217 -2.26 -1.17 31.92
N THR A 218 -1.39 -2.01 32.46
CA THR A 218 0.02 -2.05 32.06
C THR A 218 0.18 -2.50 30.62
N VAL A 219 -0.49 -3.59 30.21
CA VAL A 219 -0.50 -4.06 28.81
C VAL A 219 -1.08 -3.00 27.87
N GLY A 220 -2.18 -2.37 28.26
CA GLY A 220 -2.79 -1.27 27.50
C GLY A 220 -1.86 -0.07 27.33
N GLY A 221 -1.14 0.30 28.39
CA GLY A 221 -0.14 1.38 28.34
C GLY A 221 1.03 1.05 27.41
N VAL A 222 1.53 -0.18 27.45
CA VAL A 222 2.57 -0.67 26.53
C VAL A 222 2.07 -0.64 25.09
N ALA A 223 0.85 -1.14 24.83
CA ALA A 223 0.27 -1.14 23.49
C ALA A 223 0.06 0.28 22.94
N ALA A 224 -0.41 1.21 23.78
CA ALA A 224 -0.55 2.62 23.41
C ALA A 224 0.81 3.28 23.11
N GLY A 225 1.82 3.02 23.95
CA GLY A 225 3.19 3.48 23.74
C GLY A 225 3.78 2.94 22.43
N ALA A 226 3.60 1.66 22.14
CA ALA A 226 4.03 1.03 20.89
C ALA A 226 3.33 1.67 19.68
N ALA A 227 2.01 1.90 19.74
CA ALA A 227 1.27 2.57 18.67
C ALA A 227 1.77 3.99 18.42
N LEU A 228 2.07 4.76 19.47
CA LEU A 228 2.65 6.10 19.35
C LEU A 228 4.05 6.08 18.74
N LEU A 229 4.92 5.15 19.16
CA LEU A 229 6.27 5.00 18.60
C LEU A 229 6.21 4.60 17.11
N ALA A 230 5.32 3.67 16.74
CA ALA A 230 5.12 3.30 15.35
C ALA A 230 4.58 4.47 14.50
N ALA A 231 3.64 5.26 15.03
CA ALA A 231 3.12 6.45 14.36
C ALA A 231 4.21 7.52 14.19
N MET A 232 5.04 7.72 15.22
CA MET A 232 6.17 8.64 15.16
C MET A 232 7.22 8.17 14.14
N GLY A 233 7.59 6.88 14.14
CA GLY A 233 8.50 6.30 13.16
C GLY A 233 8.00 6.51 11.72
N ARG A 234 6.72 6.22 11.47
CA ARG A 234 6.10 6.49 10.15
C ARG A 234 6.12 7.96 9.77
N ARG A 235 5.81 8.88 10.71
CA ARG A 235 5.88 10.32 10.43
C ARG A 235 7.30 10.80 10.12
N LEU A 236 8.30 10.29 10.82
CA LEU A 236 9.70 10.62 10.56
C LEU A 236 10.18 10.05 9.22
N GLY A 237 9.79 8.82 8.88
CA GLY A 237 10.14 8.14 7.63
C GLY A 237 9.40 8.69 6.41
N SER A 238 8.14 9.12 6.58
CA SER A 238 7.33 9.75 5.52
C SER A 238 7.63 11.24 5.33
N GLY A 239 8.58 11.77 6.07
CA GLY A 239 8.97 13.18 6.04
C GLY A 239 9.33 13.62 4.63
N GLY A 240 8.32 13.99 3.90
CA GLY A 240 8.14 14.83 2.73
C GLY A 240 9.33 15.28 1.89
N SER A 241 10.45 14.53 1.81
CA SER A 241 11.59 14.94 0.99
C SER A 241 11.20 15.05 -0.48
N SER A 242 10.47 14.07 -1.02
CA SER A 242 10.03 14.11 -2.41
C SER A 242 8.95 15.15 -2.68
N GLU A 243 7.94 15.31 -1.81
CA GLU A 243 6.91 16.35 -2.00
C GLU A 243 7.50 17.75 -1.82
N ALA A 244 8.40 17.96 -0.85
CA ALA A 244 9.08 19.22 -0.67
C ALA A 244 10.05 19.52 -1.83
N ALA A 245 10.70 18.52 -2.39
CA ALA A 245 11.54 18.64 -3.58
C ALA A 245 10.69 18.95 -4.81
N ARG A 246 9.60 18.21 -5.01
CA ARG A 246 8.62 18.39 -6.09
C ARG A 246 8.06 19.83 -6.11
N ALA A 247 7.67 20.34 -4.95
CA ALA A 247 7.12 21.70 -4.82
C ALA A 247 8.10 22.83 -5.21
N ARG A 248 9.39 22.53 -5.29
CA ARG A 248 10.43 23.50 -5.71
C ARG A 248 10.82 23.40 -7.19
N VAL A 249 10.30 22.38 -7.89
CA VAL A 249 10.59 22.19 -9.31
C VAL A 249 9.87 23.26 -10.12
N VAL A 250 10.61 23.94 -10.96
CA VAL A 250 10.08 24.81 -12.00
C VAL A 250 10.23 24.07 -13.32
N LEU A 251 9.11 23.79 -13.98
CA LEU A 251 9.11 23.11 -15.26
C LEU A 251 9.64 24.02 -16.36
N PRO A 252 10.49 23.54 -17.26
CA PRO A 252 10.87 24.27 -18.46
C PRO A 252 9.67 24.39 -19.42
N GLU A 253 9.70 25.42 -20.27
CA GLU A 253 8.72 25.53 -21.36
C GLU A 253 9.02 24.44 -22.39
N PRO A 254 8.02 23.63 -22.82
CA PRO A 254 8.23 22.59 -23.81
C PRO A 254 8.47 23.18 -25.21
N ALA A 255 9.30 22.52 -25.99
CA ALA A 255 9.55 22.91 -27.39
C ALA A 255 8.29 22.78 -28.26
N SER A 256 7.39 21.86 -27.90
CA SER A 256 6.03 21.75 -28.47
C SER A 256 5.03 21.48 -27.35
N GLY A 257 3.96 22.28 -27.32
CA GLY A 257 2.86 22.10 -26.37
C GLY A 257 1.82 21.08 -26.87
N ALA A 258 1.22 20.35 -25.94
CA ALA A 258 0.12 19.45 -26.25
C ALA A 258 -1.12 20.24 -26.72
N SER A 259 -1.73 19.78 -27.81
CA SER A 259 -3.07 20.22 -28.18
C SER A 259 -4.07 19.45 -27.31
N THR A 260 -4.78 20.16 -26.43
CA THR A 260 -5.91 19.57 -25.69
C THR A 260 -7.19 20.17 -26.27
N PRO A 261 -8.06 19.37 -26.90
CA PRO A 261 -9.31 19.89 -27.45
C PRO A 261 -10.20 20.42 -26.33
N ALA A 262 -10.98 21.45 -26.62
CA ALA A 262 -12.06 21.85 -25.73
C ALA A 262 -13.09 20.71 -25.62
N PRO A 263 -13.78 20.55 -24.47
CA PRO A 263 -14.83 19.55 -24.36
C PRO A 263 -15.89 19.76 -25.43
N SER A 264 -16.00 18.81 -26.39
CA SER A 264 -16.96 18.87 -27.49
C SER A 264 -18.28 18.15 -27.17
N LEU A 265 -18.26 17.25 -26.16
CA LEU A 265 -19.45 16.56 -25.69
C LEU A 265 -19.73 16.97 -24.23
N GLU A 266 -20.80 17.72 -24.01
CA GLU A 266 -21.25 18.13 -22.69
C GLU A 266 -22.21 17.07 -22.10
N VAL A 267 -21.67 16.00 -21.51
CA VAL A 267 -22.45 14.98 -20.82
C VAL A 267 -21.98 14.89 -19.38
N ALA A 268 -22.89 15.11 -18.44
CA ALA A 268 -22.57 15.04 -17.02
C ALA A 268 -22.11 13.63 -16.60
N ARG A 269 -21.04 13.55 -15.80
CA ARG A 269 -20.50 12.31 -15.24
C ARG A 269 -19.79 11.37 -16.23
N VAL A 270 -19.55 11.78 -17.45
CA VAL A 270 -18.58 11.12 -18.32
C VAL A 270 -17.17 11.43 -17.82
N SER A 271 -16.25 10.49 -17.97
CA SER A 271 -14.84 10.72 -17.65
C SER A 271 -14.33 11.96 -18.38
N PRO A 272 -13.70 12.92 -17.68
CA PRO A 272 -13.17 14.12 -18.32
C PRO A 272 -12.10 13.72 -19.35
N TYR A 273 -11.95 14.49 -20.41
CA TYR A 273 -10.97 14.18 -21.46
C TYR A 273 -9.55 14.05 -20.89
N VAL A 274 -9.13 14.98 -20.02
CA VAL A 274 -7.91 14.88 -19.23
C VAL A 274 -8.28 14.41 -17.83
N THR A 275 -7.78 13.27 -17.42
CA THR A 275 -7.99 12.71 -16.08
C THR A 275 -7.20 13.51 -15.04
N PRO A 276 -7.83 14.11 -14.02
CA PRO A 276 -7.12 14.80 -12.94
C PRO A 276 -6.08 13.90 -12.27
N ASN A 277 -4.96 14.47 -11.82
CA ASN A 277 -3.87 13.69 -11.19
C ASN A 277 -4.32 12.87 -9.99
N ASP A 278 -5.27 13.37 -9.21
CA ASP A 278 -5.82 12.67 -8.04
C ASP A 278 -6.73 11.49 -8.40
N ASP A 279 -7.40 11.55 -9.55
CA ASP A 279 -8.31 10.53 -10.05
C ASP A 279 -7.62 9.53 -11.00
N PHE A 280 -6.37 9.83 -11.41
CA PHE A 280 -5.63 8.96 -12.32
C PHE A 280 -5.31 7.63 -11.61
N TYR A 281 -5.58 6.52 -12.29
CA TYR A 281 -5.42 5.20 -11.70
C TYR A 281 -3.98 4.95 -11.23
N ARG A 282 -3.83 4.21 -10.14
CA ARG A 282 -2.55 3.83 -9.58
C ARG A 282 -2.44 2.32 -9.47
N ILE A 283 -1.52 1.74 -10.22
CA ILE A 283 -1.11 0.34 -10.11
C ILE A 283 0.42 0.32 -10.05
N ASP A 284 0.96 -0.31 -9.03
CA ASP A 284 2.38 -0.59 -8.83
C ASP A 284 2.55 -1.71 -7.80
N THR A 285 3.73 -2.28 -7.67
CA THR A 285 4.08 -3.29 -6.67
C THR A 285 4.57 -2.68 -5.36
N ALA A 286 4.92 -1.39 -5.37
CA ALA A 286 5.51 -0.69 -4.25
C ALA A 286 4.56 -0.64 -3.04
N LEU A 287 4.94 -1.25 -1.91
CA LEU A 287 4.28 -1.08 -0.62
C LEU A 287 4.70 0.24 0.05
N THR A 288 5.94 0.64 -0.17
CA THR A 288 6.45 1.95 0.21
C THR A 288 6.73 2.76 -1.04
N VAL A 289 6.11 3.93 -1.17
CA VAL A 289 6.38 4.84 -2.29
C VAL A 289 7.81 5.37 -2.16
N PRO A 290 8.67 5.18 -3.19
CA PRO A 290 10.03 5.69 -3.16
C PRO A 290 10.08 7.18 -2.86
N GLN A 291 10.94 7.56 -1.92
CA GLN A 291 11.23 8.96 -1.62
C GLN A 291 12.57 9.32 -2.24
N VAL A 292 12.59 10.31 -3.10
CA VAL A 292 13.75 10.66 -3.93
C VAL A 292 14.28 12.03 -3.53
N GLU A 293 15.58 12.11 -3.28
CA GLU A 293 16.31 13.36 -3.14
C GLU A 293 16.88 13.76 -4.50
N LEU A 294 16.41 14.86 -5.07
CA LEU A 294 16.78 15.29 -6.42
C LEU A 294 18.29 15.51 -6.61
N ASP A 295 18.98 15.99 -5.58
CA ASP A 295 20.42 16.27 -5.65
C ASP A 295 21.25 15.01 -5.89
N SER A 296 20.76 13.85 -5.39
CA SER A 296 21.44 12.55 -5.55
C SER A 296 20.85 11.69 -6.66
N TRP A 297 19.66 12.02 -7.15
CA TRP A 297 19.03 11.22 -8.21
C TRP A 297 19.79 11.34 -9.54
N ARG A 298 19.93 10.21 -10.24
CA ARG A 298 20.52 10.12 -11.55
C ARG A 298 19.68 9.20 -12.42
N LEU A 299 19.50 9.59 -13.68
CA LEU A 299 19.00 8.71 -14.72
C LEU A 299 20.19 8.14 -15.48
N LYS A 300 20.33 6.83 -15.47
CA LYS A 300 21.37 6.12 -16.21
C LYS A 300 20.84 5.61 -17.54
N VAL A 301 21.62 5.74 -18.58
CA VAL A 301 21.39 5.10 -19.88
C VAL A 301 22.58 4.20 -20.16
N ALA A 302 22.34 2.90 -20.23
CA ALA A 302 23.40 1.87 -20.22
C ALA A 302 23.01 0.64 -21.05
N GLY A 303 23.79 -0.44 -20.92
CA GLY A 303 23.60 -1.70 -21.64
C GLY A 303 24.32 -1.73 -22.98
N LEU A 304 23.67 -2.23 -24.03
CA LEU A 304 24.26 -2.39 -25.39
C LEU A 304 24.21 -1.05 -26.14
N VAL A 305 24.97 -0.08 -25.63
CA VAL A 305 25.16 1.25 -26.17
C VAL A 305 26.64 1.60 -26.27
N ASP A 306 27.02 2.46 -27.20
CA ASP A 306 28.42 2.86 -27.42
C ASP A 306 28.91 3.86 -26.36
N ARG A 307 28.00 4.69 -25.86
CA ARG A 307 28.31 5.82 -24.97
C ARG A 307 27.32 5.85 -23.79
N PRO A 308 27.48 4.96 -22.79
CA PRO A 308 26.65 5.03 -21.60
C PRO A 308 26.88 6.37 -20.87
N PHE A 309 25.81 6.91 -20.29
CA PHE A 309 25.87 8.19 -19.56
C PHE A 309 24.86 8.24 -18.41
N GLU A 310 25.04 9.22 -17.56
CA GLU A 310 24.09 9.57 -16.49
C GLU A 310 23.65 11.02 -16.64
N LEU A 311 22.43 11.32 -16.23
CA LEU A 311 21.87 12.68 -16.14
C LEU A 311 21.42 12.94 -14.70
N THR A 312 21.76 14.11 -14.20
CA THR A 312 21.11 14.69 -13.03
C THR A 312 19.68 15.14 -13.42
N TYR A 313 18.82 15.39 -12.43
CA TYR A 313 17.49 15.91 -12.70
C TYR A 313 17.54 17.28 -13.42
N ALA A 314 18.47 18.14 -13.04
CA ALA A 314 18.66 19.45 -13.69
C ALA A 314 19.11 19.30 -15.16
N GLU A 315 19.99 18.36 -15.46
CA GLU A 315 20.40 18.07 -16.85
C GLU A 315 19.26 17.47 -17.67
N LEU A 316 18.40 16.61 -17.06
CA LEU A 316 17.21 16.10 -17.75
C LEU A 316 16.24 17.24 -18.11
N LEU A 317 15.99 18.16 -17.16
CA LEU A 317 15.12 19.34 -17.40
C LEU A 317 15.70 20.32 -18.41
N ALA A 318 17.02 20.33 -18.61
CA ALA A 318 17.69 21.21 -19.58
C ALA A 318 17.66 20.69 -21.02
N LEU A 319 17.22 19.44 -21.25
CA LEU A 319 17.01 18.90 -22.58
C LEU A 319 15.69 19.40 -23.18
N ASP A 320 15.65 19.48 -24.52
CA ASP A 320 14.42 19.81 -25.24
C ASP A 320 13.33 18.79 -24.89
N SER A 321 12.20 19.28 -24.44
CA SER A 321 11.05 18.47 -24.02
C SER A 321 9.83 18.78 -24.88
N VAL A 322 8.92 17.83 -24.93
CA VAL A 322 7.63 17.97 -25.58
C VAL A 322 6.51 17.68 -24.60
N GLU A 323 5.33 18.25 -24.84
CA GLU A 323 4.09 17.84 -24.19
C GLU A 323 3.25 17.02 -25.15
N GLU A 324 2.77 15.87 -24.69
CA GLU A 324 1.92 14.96 -25.43
C GLU A 324 0.77 14.45 -24.58
N THR A 325 -0.43 14.42 -25.16
CA THR A 325 -1.58 13.80 -24.50
C THR A 325 -1.62 12.32 -24.85
N VAL A 326 -1.53 11.45 -23.83
CA VAL A 326 -1.49 10.00 -24.04
C VAL A 326 -2.40 9.29 -23.05
N THR A 327 -3.23 8.38 -23.59
CA THR A 327 -3.97 7.40 -22.80
C THR A 327 -3.09 6.20 -22.49
N ILE A 328 -2.95 5.90 -21.20
CA ILE A 328 -2.31 4.67 -20.75
C ILE A 328 -3.32 3.79 -19.99
N ALA A 329 -3.14 2.48 -20.08
CA ALA A 329 -4.02 1.50 -19.43
C ALA A 329 -3.19 0.44 -18.68
N CYS A 330 -3.76 -0.12 -17.62
CA CYS A 330 -3.22 -1.31 -16.98
C CYS A 330 -3.72 -2.55 -17.74
N VAL A 331 -2.86 -3.55 -17.92
CA VAL A 331 -3.25 -4.83 -18.51
C VAL A 331 -4.33 -5.56 -17.66
N SER A 332 -4.35 -5.30 -16.35
CA SER A 332 -5.36 -5.84 -15.42
C SER A 332 -6.73 -5.13 -15.53
N ASN A 333 -6.87 -4.14 -16.42
CA ASN A 333 -8.15 -3.47 -16.64
C ASN A 333 -9.17 -4.46 -17.21
N GLN A 334 -10.24 -4.70 -16.48
CA GLN A 334 -11.34 -5.52 -16.96
C GLN A 334 -12.21 -4.71 -17.95
N VAL A 335 -13.02 -5.40 -18.72
CA VAL A 335 -14.03 -4.73 -19.57
C VAL A 335 -14.92 -3.83 -18.71
N GLY A 336 -15.02 -2.56 -19.07
CA GLY A 336 -15.75 -1.54 -18.29
C GLY A 336 -15.03 -1.08 -17.02
N GLY A 337 -13.76 -1.49 -16.79
CA GLY A 337 -12.96 -1.10 -15.64
C GLY A 337 -12.44 0.35 -15.71
N ASN A 338 -11.85 0.80 -14.60
CA ASN A 338 -11.35 2.16 -14.42
C ASN A 338 -9.81 2.26 -14.38
N LEU A 339 -9.09 1.20 -14.78
CA LEU A 339 -7.63 1.20 -14.80
C LEU A 339 -7.10 1.73 -16.15
N VAL A 340 -7.61 2.84 -16.57
CA VAL A 340 -7.24 3.59 -17.79
C VAL A 340 -7.39 5.08 -17.50
N GLY A 341 -6.52 5.91 -18.08
CA GLY A 341 -6.59 7.35 -17.94
C GLY A 341 -5.84 8.06 -19.06
N ASN A 342 -6.28 9.27 -19.38
CA ASN A 342 -5.69 10.15 -20.38
C ASN A 342 -5.11 11.37 -19.69
N ALA A 343 -3.86 11.70 -19.95
CA ALA A 343 -3.18 12.84 -19.31
C ALA A 343 -2.23 13.53 -20.29
N VAL A 344 -1.91 14.77 -20.00
CA VAL A 344 -0.84 15.53 -20.66
C VAL A 344 0.46 15.20 -19.96
N TRP A 345 1.43 14.69 -20.72
CA TRP A 345 2.76 14.31 -20.22
C TRP A 345 3.80 15.21 -20.82
N GLN A 346 4.66 15.82 -19.98
CA GLN A 346 5.82 16.56 -20.45
C GLN A 346 7.08 15.79 -20.15
N GLY A 347 7.95 15.66 -21.16
CA GLY A 347 9.20 14.93 -20.99
C GLY A 347 10.11 15.00 -22.21
N VAL A 348 11.27 14.37 -22.07
CA VAL A 348 12.24 14.25 -23.15
C VAL A 348 11.89 13.04 -24.00
N PRO A 349 11.84 13.17 -25.34
CA PRO A 349 11.66 12.01 -26.22
C PRO A 349 12.72 10.94 -25.95
N LEU A 350 12.29 9.70 -25.75
CA LEU A 350 13.20 8.58 -25.43
C LEU A 350 14.22 8.36 -26.54
N ALA A 351 13.82 8.55 -27.80
CA ALA A 351 14.70 8.44 -28.96
C ALA A 351 15.93 9.36 -28.86
N VAL A 352 15.78 10.58 -28.32
CA VAL A 352 16.90 11.53 -28.13
C VAL A 352 17.96 10.96 -27.18
N LEU A 353 17.53 10.30 -26.10
CA LEU A 353 18.45 9.69 -25.15
C LEU A 353 19.12 8.43 -25.72
N LEU A 354 18.40 7.63 -26.50
CA LEU A 354 18.93 6.43 -27.16
C LEU A 354 19.92 6.81 -28.27
N GLU A 355 19.64 7.83 -29.05
CA GLU A 355 20.56 8.38 -30.08
C GLU A 355 21.84 8.92 -29.42
N ARG A 356 21.71 9.69 -28.34
CA ARG A 356 22.88 10.18 -27.57
C ARG A 356 23.73 9.04 -27.05
N ALA A 357 23.11 7.94 -26.56
CA ALA A 357 23.79 6.76 -26.10
C ALA A 357 24.47 5.97 -27.23
N GLY A 358 23.95 6.05 -28.45
CA GLY A 358 24.43 5.27 -29.58
C GLY A 358 24.09 3.79 -29.40
N VAL A 359 22.84 3.42 -29.67
CA VAL A 359 22.40 2.02 -29.59
C VAL A 359 23.17 1.17 -30.59
N GLN A 360 23.73 0.03 -30.18
CA GLN A 360 24.48 -0.86 -31.04
C GLN A 360 23.61 -1.41 -32.18
N ALA A 361 24.17 -1.50 -33.37
CA ALA A 361 23.41 -1.80 -34.59
C ALA A 361 22.68 -3.16 -34.56
N ASP A 362 23.24 -4.15 -33.85
CA ASP A 362 22.67 -5.49 -33.72
C ASP A 362 21.44 -5.57 -32.79
N VAL A 363 21.17 -4.50 -32.04
CA VAL A 363 20.01 -4.36 -31.14
C VAL A 363 19.18 -3.11 -31.44
N ALA A 364 19.48 -2.38 -32.51
CA ALA A 364 18.77 -1.18 -32.91
C ALA A 364 17.35 -1.44 -33.52
N GLY A 365 16.94 -2.70 -33.62
CA GLY A 365 15.64 -3.14 -34.14
C GLY A 365 14.98 -4.17 -33.21
N PRO A 366 14.14 -5.08 -33.75
CA PRO A 366 13.36 -6.03 -32.95
C PRO A 366 14.20 -7.05 -32.14
N ALA A 367 15.50 -7.18 -32.45
CA ALA A 367 16.42 -8.00 -31.66
C ALA A 367 16.81 -7.36 -30.31
N GLY A 368 16.55 -6.07 -30.13
CA GLY A 368 16.80 -5.33 -28.91
C GLY A 368 15.53 -5.03 -28.13
N GLN A 369 15.73 -4.65 -26.88
CA GLN A 369 14.66 -4.08 -26.05
C GLN A 369 15.19 -2.95 -25.18
N VAL A 370 14.30 -2.03 -24.87
CA VAL A 370 14.51 -1.00 -23.86
C VAL A 370 13.93 -1.52 -22.54
N VAL A 371 14.77 -1.57 -21.51
CA VAL A 371 14.34 -1.96 -20.16
C VAL A 371 14.41 -0.75 -19.25
N GLY A 372 13.27 -0.36 -18.69
CA GLY A 372 13.18 0.63 -17.62
C GLY A 372 13.32 -0.04 -16.26
N ARG A 373 14.26 0.44 -15.42
CA ARG A 373 14.43 0.00 -14.03
C ARG A 373 13.99 1.10 -13.08
N SER A 374 13.22 0.73 -12.10
CA SER A 374 12.70 1.59 -11.05
C SER A 374 13.58 1.55 -9.81
N LEU A 375 13.60 2.62 -9.03
CA LEU A 375 14.29 2.69 -7.73
C LEU A 375 13.83 1.63 -6.71
N ASP A 376 12.60 1.10 -6.85
CA ASP A 376 12.07 0.02 -6.01
C ASP A 376 12.37 -1.38 -6.54
N GLY A 377 13.24 -1.48 -7.55
CA GLY A 377 13.66 -2.74 -8.17
C GLY A 377 12.69 -3.30 -9.22
N TRP A 378 11.53 -2.65 -9.44
CA TRP A 378 10.60 -3.07 -10.48
C TRP A 378 11.17 -2.82 -11.88
N THR A 379 10.88 -3.72 -12.82
CA THR A 379 11.41 -3.65 -14.19
C THR A 379 10.31 -3.87 -15.21
N ALA A 380 10.42 -3.17 -16.35
CA ALA A 380 9.60 -3.35 -17.53
C ALA A 380 10.48 -3.29 -18.78
N GLY A 381 10.08 -3.97 -19.83
CA GLY A 381 10.81 -3.93 -21.10
C GLY A 381 9.87 -4.04 -22.29
N PHE A 382 10.23 -3.36 -23.38
CA PHE A 382 9.51 -3.37 -24.64
C PHE A 382 10.48 -3.37 -25.82
N PRO A 383 10.06 -3.81 -27.04
CA PRO A 383 10.95 -3.89 -28.19
C PRO A 383 11.60 -2.54 -28.53
N MET A 384 12.84 -2.56 -29.00
CA MET A 384 13.59 -1.35 -29.33
C MET A 384 12.95 -0.56 -30.48
N ASP A 385 12.39 -1.24 -31.48
CA ASP A 385 11.69 -0.61 -32.60
C ASP A 385 10.51 0.24 -32.14
N VAL A 386 9.79 -0.18 -31.09
CA VAL A 386 8.73 0.62 -30.45
C VAL A 386 9.24 1.95 -29.91
N ALA A 387 10.49 2.01 -29.45
CA ALA A 387 11.10 3.26 -28.96
C ALA A 387 11.49 4.22 -30.09
N THR A 388 11.55 3.73 -31.34
CA THR A 388 12.13 4.46 -32.48
C THR A 388 11.21 4.53 -33.74
N ASP A 389 10.01 3.93 -33.69
CA ASP A 389 9.06 3.90 -34.82
C ASP A 389 8.28 5.23 -35.02
N GLY A 390 8.59 6.25 -34.22
CA GLY A 390 7.96 7.57 -34.32
C GLY A 390 6.74 7.77 -33.44
N ARG A 391 6.31 6.74 -32.68
CA ARG A 391 5.26 6.92 -31.68
C ARG A 391 5.73 7.78 -30.51
N VAL A 392 4.79 8.29 -29.70
CA VAL A 392 5.12 9.00 -28.47
C VAL A 392 5.75 8.03 -27.48
N ALA A 393 7.05 8.22 -27.20
CA ALA A 393 7.80 7.55 -26.16
C ALA A 393 8.62 8.60 -25.40
N LEU A 394 8.34 8.80 -24.09
CA LEU A 394 8.89 9.89 -23.29
C LEU A 394 9.55 9.38 -22.02
N VAL A 395 10.62 10.03 -21.62
CA VAL A 395 11.04 10.13 -20.21
C VAL A 395 10.30 11.34 -19.62
N ALA A 396 9.11 11.10 -19.10
CA ALA A 396 8.22 12.12 -18.57
C ALA A 396 8.62 12.52 -17.15
N TYR A 397 8.63 13.81 -16.86
CA TYR A 397 8.90 14.39 -15.55
C TYR A 397 7.76 15.30 -15.04
N ALA A 398 6.76 15.56 -15.89
CA ALA A 398 5.55 16.29 -15.51
C ALA A 398 4.28 15.61 -16.05
N MET A 399 3.17 15.91 -15.39
CA MET A 399 1.85 15.37 -15.68
C MET A 399 0.80 16.46 -15.46
N ASN A 400 0.00 16.77 -16.48
CA ASN A 400 -1.07 17.78 -16.44
C ASN A 400 -0.58 19.17 -15.99
N GLY A 401 0.59 19.61 -16.49
CA GLY A 401 1.15 20.93 -16.22
C GLY A 401 1.83 21.10 -14.85
N GLU A 402 2.01 20.02 -14.09
CA GLU A 402 2.76 20.06 -12.83
C GLU A 402 3.83 18.95 -12.77
N PRO A 403 4.90 19.11 -11.95
CA PRO A 403 5.87 18.04 -11.75
C PRO A 403 5.15 16.76 -11.34
N LEU A 404 5.61 15.60 -11.79
CA LEU A 404 4.97 14.31 -11.51
C LEU A 404 4.58 14.18 -10.02
N PRO A 405 3.34 13.83 -9.69
CA PRO A 405 3.01 13.45 -8.33
C PRO A 405 3.90 12.28 -7.87
N VAL A 406 4.35 12.29 -6.60
CA VAL A 406 5.28 11.27 -6.08
C VAL A 406 4.75 9.86 -6.32
N ARG A 407 3.44 9.66 -6.11
CA ARG A 407 2.76 8.36 -6.35
C ARG A 407 2.65 7.97 -7.83
N HIS A 408 2.86 8.91 -8.76
CA HIS A 408 2.83 8.67 -10.20
C HIS A 408 4.22 8.58 -10.83
N GLY A 409 5.31 8.59 -10.01
CA GLY A 409 6.64 8.25 -10.46
C GLY A 409 7.66 9.39 -10.41
N PHE A 410 7.44 10.46 -9.62
CA PHE A 410 8.47 11.49 -9.44
C PHE A 410 9.83 10.89 -9.05
N PRO A 411 10.96 11.35 -9.63
CA PRO A 411 11.11 12.52 -10.47
C PRO A 411 10.89 12.26 -11.97
N ALA A 412 10.98 11.03 -12.44
CA ALA A 412 10.80 10.69 -13.84
C ALA A 412 10.16 9.30 -14.01
N ARG A 413 9.45 9.12 -15.11
CA ARG A 413 8.86 7.84 -15.52
C ARG A 413 8.90 7.66 -17.04
N LEU A 414 8.74 6.42 -17.50
CA LEU A 414 8.50 6.15 -18.90
C LEU A 414 6.99 6.27 -19.21
N ILE A 415 6.69 6.83 -20.38
CA ILE A 415 5.39 6.84 -21.04
C ILE A 415 5.61 6.43 -22.50
N VAL A 416 4.97 5.35 -22.94
CA VAL A 416 5.04 4.85 -24.32
C VAL A 416 3.62 4.60 -24.81
N ALA A 417 3.21 5.32 -25.86
CA ALA A 417 1.89 5.18 -26.43
C ALA A 417 1.67 3.79 -27.03
N GLY A 418 0.47 3.25 -26.85
CA GLY A 418 0.05 1.98 -27.45
C GLY A 418 0.44 0.74 -26.65
N LEU A 419 1.23 0.84 -25.58
CA LEU A 419 1.62 -0.28 -24.75
C LEU A 419 0.99 -0.20 -23.34
N TYR A 420 0.56 -1.36 -22.81
CA TYR A 420 0.16 -1.46 -21.41
C TYR A 420 1.30 -1.09 -20.48
N GLY A 421 0.96 -0.44 -19.35
CA GLY A 421 1.94 0.12 -18.43
C GLY A 421 2.91 -0.90 -17.81
N TYR A 422 2.55 -2.20 -17.75
CA TYR A 422 3.41 -3.23 -17.15
C TYR A 422 4.65 -3.56 -17.98
N VAL A 423 4.70 -3.21 -19.26
CA VAL A 423 5.86 -3.35 -20.13
C VAL A 423 6.54 -2.01 -20.42
N SER A 424 5.88 -0.85 -20.21
CA SER A 424 6.31 0.42 -20.79
C SER A 424 6.38 1.60 -19.83
N ALA A 425 5.67 1.58 -18.69
CA ALA A 425 5.43 2.78 -17.90
C ALA A 425 6.15 2.75 -16.54
N THR A 426 7.46 2.48 -16.54
CA THR A 426 8.31 2.43 -15.34
C THR A 426 8.25 3.74 -14.58
N LYS A 427 7.74 3.72 -13.34
CA LYS A 427 7.73 4.83 -12.39
C LYS A 427 9.04 4.90 -11.61
N TRP A 428 9.35 6.07 -11.03
CA TRP A 428 10.56 6.27 -10.23
C TRP A 428 11.79 5.75 -10.96
N LEU A 429 11.90 6.16 -12.22
CA LEU A 429 12.88 5.67 -13.17
C LEU A 429 14.30 5.96 -12.69
N ASP A 430 15.14 4.94 -12.64
CA ASP A 430 16.55 5.00 -12.28
C ASP A 430 17.45 4.73 -13.49
N THR A 431 17.11 3.70 -14.26
CA THR A 431 17.96 3.26 -15.37
C THR A 431 17.13 2.90 -16.60
N ILE A 432 17.64 3.28 -17.75
CA ILE A 432 17.22 2.80 -19.07
C ILE A 432 18.35 1.89 -19.56
N ASP A 433 18.08 0.59 -19.66
CA ASP A 433 19.01 -0.42 -20.16
C ASP A 433 18.62 -0.86 -21.57
N VAL A 434 19.58 -0.90 -22.47
CA VAL A 434 19.44 -1.53 -23.79
C VAL A 434 20.00 -2.96 -23.70
N VAL A 435 19.15 -3.95 -23.98
CA VAL A 435 19.53 -5.36 -23.90
C VAL A 435 18.99 -6.12 -25.12
N ARG A 436 19.39 -7.38 -25.32
CA ARG A 436 18.74 -8.24 -26.31
C ARG A 436 17.36 -8.66 -25.84
N TRP A 437 16.45 -8.82 -26.80
CA TRP A 437 15.07 -9.22 -26.52
C TRP A 437 14.99 -10.52 -25.71
N ASP A 438 15.81 -11.51 -26.03
CA ASP A 438 15.78 -12.82 -25.39
C ASP A 438 16.56 -12.91 -24.08
N ASP A 439 17.37 -11.91 -23.75
CA ASP A 439 18.26 -11.96 -22.58
C ASP A 439 17.57 -11.47 -21.29
N PHE A 440 16.43 -10.79 -21.39
CA PHE A 440 15.78 -10.20 -20.22
C PHE A 440 14.25 -10.23 -20.30
N ASP A 441 13.64 -10.63 -19.20
CA ASP A 441 12.20 -10.56 -18.97
C ASP A 441 11.87 -9.55 -17.87
N GLY A 442 10.95 -8.62 -18.14
CA GLY A 442 10.45 -7.70 -17.12
C GLY A 442 9.70 -8.41 -15.99
N TYR A 443 9.52 -7.71 -14.87
CA TYR A 443 9.01 -8.25 -13.60
C TYR A 443 7.79 -9.18 -13.72
N TRP A 444 6.84 -8.87 -14.62
CA TRP A 444 5.59 -9.64 -14.76
C TRP A 444 5.66 -10.81 -15.74
N VAL A 445 6.62 -10.82 -16.66
CA VAL A 445 6.73 -11.87 -17.68
C VAL A 445 6.97 -13.26 -17.08
N PRO A 446 7.95 -13.44 -16.15
CA PRO A 446 8.13 -14.72 -15.48
C PRO A 446 6.96 -15.13 -14.58
N LYS A 447 6.00 -14.22 -14.34
CA LYS A 447 4.79 -14.45 -13.54
C LYS A 447 3.56 -14.78 -14.40
N GLY A 448 3.78 -15.03 -15.72
CA GLY A 448 2.75 -15.52 -16.65
C GLY A 448 2.05 -14.45 -17.46
N TRP A 449 2.53 -13.19 -17.45
CA TRP A 449 2.05 -12.14 -18.35
C TRP A 449 2.82 -12.16 -19.68
N ALA A 450 2.17 -11.74 -20.75
CA ALA A 450 2.79 -11.67 -22.07
C ALA A 450 4.00 -10.69 -22.06
N LYS A 451 5.01 -10.97 -22.86
CA LYS A 451 6.20 -10.10 -22.99
C LYS A 451 5.90 -8.87 -23.83
N GLU A 452 5.05 -9.01 -24.83
CA GLU A 452 4.48 -7.89 -25.59
C GLU A 452 3.15 -7.48 -24.98
N GLY A 453 2.91 -6.19 -24.90
CA GLY A 453 1.74 -5.66 -24.21
C GLY A 453 1.02 -4.55 -25.00
N PRO A 454 0.61 -4.75 -26.27
CA PRO A 454 -0.14 -3.74 -27.01
C PRO A 454 -1.52 -3.54 -26.38
N ILE A 455 -1.91 -2.26 -26.22
CA ILE A 455 -3.24 -1.92 -25.69
C ILE A 455 -4.31 -2.33 -26.71
N LYS A 456 -5.25 -3.16 -26.26
CA LYS A 456 -6.40 -3.61 -27.05
C LYS A 456 -7.41 -2.48 -27.25
N THR A 457 -8.11 -2.50 -28.39
CA THR A 457 -9.22 -1.59 -28.69
C THR A 457 -10.37 -1.85 -27.74
N MET A 458 -10.79 -0.84 -26.99
CA MET A 458 -11.77 -0.98 -25.92
C MET A 458 -12.71 0.22 -25.87
N SER A 459 -13.89 -0.02 -25.29
CA SER A 459 -14.89 1.00 -24.99
C SER A 459 -15.51 0.78 -23.62
N ARG A 460 -16.00 1.88 -23.01
CA ARG A 460 -16.63 1.85 -21.69
C ARG A 460 -17.82 2.80 -21.63
N ILE A 461 -18.91 2.35 -21.02
CA ILE A 461 -20.08 3.17 -20.69
C ILE A 461 -19.82 3.79 -19.30
N ASP A 462 -19.80 5.09 -19.20
CA ASP A 462 -19.70 5.84 -17.94
C ASP A 462 -21.09 6.20 -17.43
N VAL A 463 -22.00 6.57 -18.32
CA VAL A 463 -23.41 6.86 -18.04
C VAL A 463 -24.33 6.16 -19.06
N PRO A 464 -25.47 5.65 -18.59
CA PRO A 464 -25.92 5.52 -17.21
C PRO A 464 -25.08 4.53 -16.39
N ARG A 465 -25.08 4.69 -15.06
CA ARG A 465 -24.40 3.72 -14.18
C ARG A 465 -25.18 2.41 -14.12
N ALA A 466 -24.48 1.31 -13.79
CA ALA A 466 -25.15 0.03 -13.57
C ALA A 466 -26.23 0.14 -12.49
N GLY A 467 -27.42 -0.42 -12.78
CA GLY A 467 -28.54 -0.38 -11.87
C GLY A 467 -29.17 1.01 -11.67
N ALA A 468 -28.93 1.94 -12.60
CA ALA A 468 -29.58 3.24 -12.55
C ALA A 468 -31.09 3.11 -12.82
N ASP A 469 -31.90 3.78 -12.01
CA ASP A 469 -33.31 4.01 -12.29
C ASP A 469 -33.44 5.26 -13.15
N LEU A 470 -33.98 5.10 -14.34
CA LEU A 470 -34.10 6.16 -15.35
C LEU A 470 -35.57 6.53 -15.56
N ALA A 471 -35.82 7.79 -15.89
CA ALA A 471 -37.15 8.20 -16.36
C ALA A 471 -37.34 7.85 -17.83
N VAL A 472 -38.59 7.54 -18.21
CA VAL A 472 -38.96 7.38 -19.64
C VAL A 472 -38.67 8.67 -20.41
N GLY A 473 -38.06 8.56 -21.57
CA GLY A 473 -37.74 9.69 -22.43
C GLY A 473 -36.27 9.79 -22.84
N PRO A 474 -35.76 10.99 -23.13
CA PRO A 474 -34.40 11.15 -23.62
C PRO A 474 -33.36 10.90 -22.52
N VAL A 475 -32.43 9.99 -22.79
CA VAL A 475 -31.31 9.60 -21.92
C VAL A 475 -30.02 9.66 -22.74
N ASP A 476 -28.99 10.32 -22.24
CA ASP A 476 -27.65 10.22 -22.81
C ASP A 476 -26.97 8.93 -22.34
N VAL A 477 -26.55 8.10 -23.27
CA VAL A 477 -25.62 6.99 -23.06
C VAL A 477 -24.26 7.44 -23.53
N ALA A 478 -23.26 7.48 -22.65
CA ALA A 478 -21.98 8.05 -23.00
C ALA A 478 -20.82 7.44 -22.21
N GLY A 479 -19.61 7.63 -22.70
CA GLY A 479 -18.41 7.11 -22.07
C GLY A 479 -17.15 7.43 -22.87
N VAL A 480 -16.15 6.55 -22.76
CA VAL A 480 -14.86 6.68 -23.45
C VAL A 480 -14.52 5.41 -24.23
N ALA A 481 -13.78 5.57 -25.32
CA ALA A 481 -13.20 4.47 -26.09
C ALA A 481 -11.74 4.78 -26.42
N TRP A 482 -10.89 3.75 -26.54
CA TRP A 482 -9.46 3.92 -26.77
C TRP A 482 -8.86 2.81 -27.62
N ALA A 483 -7.93 3.20 -28.47
CA ALA A 483 -7.04 2.35 -29.25
C ALA A 483 -5.75 3.14 -29.54
N PRO A 484 -4.90 3.45 -28.54
CA PRO A 484 -3.74 4.32 -28.75
C PRO A 484 -2.84 3.82 -29.88
N THR A 485 -2.26 4.74 -30.65
CA THR A 485 -1.48 4.56 -31.88
C THR A 485 -2.27 4.13 -33.13
N ARG A 486 -3.54 3.74 -32.96
CA ARG A 486 -4.44 3.42 -34.09
C ARG A 486 -5.58 4.43 -34.19
N GLY A 487 -5.89 5.11 -33.09
CA GLY A 487 -7.07 5.96 -32.99
C GLY A 487 -8.37 5.15 -32.91
N VAL A 488 -9.48 5.84 -32.64
CA VAL A 488 -10.83 5.27 -32.65
C VAL A 488 -11.58 5.83 -33.84
N ALA A 489 -11.93 4.98 -34.81
CA ALA A 489 -12.67 5.36 -36.02
C ALA A 489 -14.17 5.44 -35.79
N GLY A 490 -14.70 4.67 -34.85
CA GLY A 490 -16.14 4.65 -34.53
C GLY A 490 -16.45 3.97 -33.19
N VAL A 491 -17.60 4.37 -32.65
CA VAL A 491 -18.21 3.72 -31.48
C VAL A 491 -19.67 3.47 -31.79
N GLU A 492 -20.15 2.30 -31.44
CA GLU A 492 -21.54 1.90 -31.63
C GLU A 492 -22.14 1.41 -30.33
N VAL A 493 -23.40 1.72 -30.12
CA VAL A 493 -24.22 1.26 -28.98
C VAL A 493 -25.33 0.36 -29.48
N ARG A 494 -25.62 -0.68 -28.70
CA ARG A 494 -26.77 -1.56 -28.91
C ARG A 494 -27.61 -1.59 -27.64
N ILE A 495 -28.90 -1.36 -27.80
CA ILE A 495 -29.90 -1.51 -26.73
C ILE A 495 -30.59 -2.86 -26.93
N ASP A 496 -30.53 -3.69 -25.87
CA ASP A 496 -31.06 -5.08 -25.88
C ASP A 496 -30.48 -5.89 -27.07
N GLU A 497 -31.35 -6.51 -27.86
CA GLU A 497 -30.98 -7.24 -29.08
C GLU A 497 -31.24 -6.43 -30.35
N GLY A 498 -31.40 -5.11 -30.24
CA GLY A 498 -31.59 -4.22 -31.37
C GLY A 498 -30.35 -4.12 -32.29
N PRO A 499 -30.41 -3.27 -33.32
CA PRO A 499 -29.27 -2.99 -34.16
C PRO A 499 -28.17 -2.24 -33.42
N TRP A 500 -26.94 -2.29 -33.93
CA TRP A 500 -25.87 -1.40 -33.56
C TRP A 500 -26.10 -0.02 -34.17
N GLU A 501 -26.09 0.99 -33.32
CA GLU A 501 -26.32 2.39 -33.71
C GLU A 501 -25.05 3.21 -33.48
N PRO A 502 -24.65 4.06 -34.47
CA PRO A 502 -23.44 4.86 -34.34
C PRO A 502 -23.59 5.94 -33.27
N CYS A 503 -22.49 6.20 -32.56
CA CYS A 503 -22.36 7.24 -31.54
C CYS A 503 -21.73 8.52 -32.11
N GLU A 504 -22.09 9.66 -31.56
CA GLU A 504 -21.39 10.92 -31.74
C GLU A 504 -20.04 10.84 -31.01
N LEU A 505 -18.93 11.19 -31.68
CA LEU A 505 -17.58 11.21 -31.12
C LEU A 505 -17.18 12.64 -30.77
N GLY A 506 -16.50 12.79 -29.63
CA GLY A 506 -15.86 14.05 -29.25
C GLY A 506 -14.55 14.27 -30.00
N ASP A 507 -14.05 15.50 -29.92
CA ASP A 507 -12.75 15.86 -30.47
C ASP A 507 -11.61 15.19 -29.70
N VAL A 508 -10.50 14.90 -30.40
CA VAL A 508 -9.30 14.28 -29.86
C VAL A 508 -8.05 15.08 -30.17
N ALA A 509 -7.04 15.02 -29.30
CA ALA A 509 -5.74 15.66 -29.56
C ALA A 509 -4.93 14.90 -30.62
N SER A 510 -4.98 13.57 -30.55
CA SER A 510 -4.27 12.66 -31.45
C SER A 510 -4.84 11.25 -31.37
N GLU A 511 -4.35 10.36 -32.20
CA GLU A 511 -4.65 8.90 -32.14
C GLU A 511 -4.17 8.21 -30.86
N ASN A 512 -3.32 8.86 -30.07
CA ASN A 512 -2.79 8.32 -28.80
C ASN A 512 -3.73 8.50 -27.62
N THR A 513 -4.87 9.17 -27.83
CA THR A 513 -5.81 9.51 -26.76
C THR A 513 -7.10 8.70 -26.85
N TRP A 514 -7.79 8.57 -25.74
CA TRP A 514 -9.17 8.13 -25.80
C TRP A 514 -10.07 9.17 -26.46
N VAL A 515 -11.22 8.73 -26.94
CA VAL A 515 -12.31 9.57 -27.43
C VAL A 515 -13.49 9.47 -26.49
N GLN A 516 -14.11 10.61 -26.18
CA GLN A 516 -15.43 10.62 -25.54
C GLN A 516 -16.48 10.34 -26.62
N TRP A 517 -17.53 9.60 -26.25
CA TRP A 517 -18.62 9.28 -27.16
C TRP A 517 -19.97 9.45 -26.48
N ARG A 518 -21.03 9.72 -27.29
CA ARG A 518 -22.42 9.88 -26.84
C ARG A 518 -23.40 9.25 -27.80
N TYR A 519 -24.40 8.58 -27.26
CA TYR A 519 -25.60 8.14 -27.96
C TYR A 519 -26.84 8.69 -27.25
N ARG A 520 -27.73 9.35 -28.01
CA ARG A 520 -28.99 9.88 -27.47
C ARG A 520 -30.08 8.84 -27.63
N TRP A 521 -30.46 8.23 -26.53
CA TRP A 521 -31.45 7.18 -26.48
C TRP A 521 -32.79 7.73 -26.00
N THR A 522 -33.91 7.40 -26.72
CA THR A 522 -35.27 7.61 -26.20
C THR A 522 -35.67 6.34 -25.47
N ALA A 523 -35.50 6.33 -24.16
CA ALA A 523 -35.68 5.18 -23.31
C ALA A 523 -37.18 4.87 -23.08
N PRO A 524 -37.71 3.71 -23.52
CA PRO A 524 -39.05 3.27 -23.15
C PRO A 524 -39.04 2.69 -21.74
N ALA A 525 -40.21 2.52 -21.12
CA ALA A 525 -40.31 1.85 -19.81
C ALA A 525 -39.93 0.37 -19.93
N GLY A 526 -39.20 -0.14 -18.92
CA GLY A 526 -38.76 -1.55 -18.86
C GLY A 526 -37.33 -1.71 -18.39
N ASP A 527 -36.87 -2.95 -18.33
CA ASP A 527 -35.49 -3.32 -18.05
C ASP A 527 -34.73 -3.42 -19.39
N HIS A 528 -33.58 -2.78 -19.47
CA HIS A 528 -32.79 -2.70 -20.69
C HIS A 528 -31.33 -3.07 -20.46
N VAL A 529 -30.69 -3.64 -21.48
CA VAL A 529 -29.26 -3.90 -21.54
C VAL A 529 -28.62 -3.04 -22.61
N ILE A 530 -27.69 -2.20 -22.20
CA ILE A 530 -26.93 -1.32 -23.06
C ILE A 530 -25.57 -1.96 -23.32
N SER A 531 -25.17 -2.16 -24.56
CA SER A 531 -23.87 -2.69 -24.97
C SER A 531 -23.13 -1.67 -25.83
N VAL A 532 -21.80 -1.60 -25.70
CA VAL A 532 -20.94 -0.72 -26.50
C VAL A 532 -19.77 -1.47 -27.10
N ARG A 533 -19.38 -1.11 -28.33
CA ARG A 533 -18.16 -1.56 -29.00
C ARG A 533 -17.49 -0.41 -29.74
N ALA A 534 -16.17 -0.47 -29.87
CA ALA A 534 -15.38 0.47 -30.63
C ALA A 534 -14.76 -0.19 -31.88
N THR A 535 -14.56 0.58 -32.93
CA THR A 535 -13.77 0.21 -34.10
C THR A 535 -12.56 1.15 -34.15
N ASP A 536 -11.35 0.62 -34.29
CA ASP A 536 -10.14 1.42 -34.40
C ASP A 536 -9.82 1.87 -35.83
N GLY A 537 -8.76 2.68 -35.98
CA GLY A 537 -8.34 3.22 -37.25
C GLY A 537 -7.85 2.19 -38.26
N ASP A 538 -7.43 1.01 -37.80
CA ASP A 538 -7.05 -0.12 -38.67
C ASP A 538 -8.26 -0.95 -39.12
N GLY A 539 -9.46 -0.60 -38.65
CA GLY A 539 -10.72 -1.27 -38.99
C GLY A 539 -11.04 -2.48 -38.13
N TYR A 540 -10.26 -2.75 -37.05
CA TYR A 540 -10.61 -3.81 -36.12
C TYR A 540 -11.77 -3.36 -35.21
N THR A 541 -12.85 -4.13 -35.18
CA THR A 541 -13.98 -3.91 -34.29
C THR A 541 -13.84 -4.78 -33.04
N GLN A 542 -14.04 -4.18 -31.87
CA GLN A 542 -13.98 -4.85 -30.56
C GLN A 542 -14.86 -6.09 -30.53
N THR A 543 -14.26 -7.23 -30.19
CA THR A 543 -14.91 -8.53 -30.11
C THR A 543 -15.87 -8.65 -28.94
N ASP A 544 -16.88 -9.52 -29.06
CA ASP A 544 -17.76 -9.94 -27.97
C ASP A 544 -17.18 -11.07 -27.11
N GLU A 545 -16.11 -11.71 -27.58
CA GLU A 545 -15.44 -12.78 -26.84
C GLU A 545 -14.91 -12.25 -25.49
N VAL A 546 -15.45 -12.80 -24.40
CA VAL A 546 -15.08 -12.42 -23.06
C VAL A 546 -13.85 -13.20 -22.62
N VAL A 547 -12.70 -12.50 -22.54
CA VAL A 547 -11.44 -13.05 -22.06
C VAL A 547 -11.00 -12.25 -20.83
N PRO A 548 -10.49 -12.92 -19.75
CA PRO A 548 -9.96 -12.23 -18.59
C PRO A 548 -8.68 -11.45 -18.92
N PRO A 549 -8.24 -10.52 -18.05
CA PRO A 549 -7.05 -9.70 -18.29
C PRO A 549 -5.74 -10.46 -18.52
N ALA A 550 -5.54 -11.61 -17.86
CA ALA A 550 -4.33 -12.41 -18.05
C ALA A 550 -4.47 -13.30 -19.27
N PRO A 551 -3.40 -13.47 -20.11
CA PRO A 551 -2.05 -12.92 -19.95
C PRO A 551 -1.79 -11.56 -20.63
N ASP A 552 -2.68 -11.06 -21.49
CA ASP A 552 -2.39 -9.98 -22.44
C ASP A 552 -3.48 -8.90 -22.54
N GLY A 553 -4.38 -8.83 -21.55
CA GLY A 553 -5.48 -7.85 -21.48
C GLY A 553 -6.85 -8.46 -21.81
N ALA A 554 -7.87 -7.95 -21.13
CA ALA A 554 -9.26 -8.39 -21.29
C ALA A 554 -9.82 -8.09 -22.68
N THR A 555 -10.80 -8.88 -23.12
CA THR A 555 -11.66 -8.61 -24.28
C THR A 555 -13.12 -8.77 -23.94
N GLY A 556 -14.02 -8.29 -24.80
CA GLY A 556 -15.47 -8.35 -24.62
C GLY A 556 -16.13 -6.98 -24.70
N TRP A 557 -17.43 -6.92 -24.91
CA TRP A 557 -18.20 -5.69 -24.90
C TRP A 557 -18.56 -5.26 -23.48
N HIS A 558 -18.46 -3.98 -23.19
CA HIS A 558 -18.96 -3.46 -21.93
C HIS A 558 -20.48 -3.31 -21.99
N THR A 559 -21.16 -3.84 -20.98
CA THR A 559 -22.61 -3.82 -20.85
C THR A 559 -23.08 -3.16 -19.57
N ARG A 560 -24.25 -2.52 -19.61
CA ARG A 560 -24.95 -1.94 -18.46
C ARG A 560 -26.40 -2.38 -18.46
N ARG A 561 -26.91 -2.81 -17.31
CA ARG A 561 -28.33 -3.03 -17.08
C ARG A 561 -28.91 -1.83 -16.38
N VAL A 562 -30.06 -1.34 -16.87
CA VAL A 562 -30.78 -0.20 -16.34
C VAL A 562 -32.28 -0.50 -16.30
N THR A 563 -32.99 0.15 -15.38
CA THR A 563 -34.45 0.10 -15.30
C THR A 563 -35.00 1.48 -15.64
N VAL A 564 -36.02 1.52 -16.54
CA VAL A 564 -36.68 2.76 -16.99
C VAL A 564 -38.12 2.73 -16.47
N ALA A 565 -38.50 3.72 -15.63
CA ALA A 565 -39.83 3.78 -14.97
C ALA A 565 -40.50 5.16 -15.14
#